data_4f5f0ffed8e9d202fcaa0a81a992d8e1
#
_entry.id   4f5f0ffed8e9d202fcaa0a81a992d8e1
#
_cell.length_a   1.000
_cell.length_b   1.000
_cell.length_c   1.000
_cell.angle_alpha   90.00
_cell.angle_beta   90.00
_cell.angle_gamma   90.00
#
_symmetry.space_group_name_H-M   'P 1'
#
loop_
_entity.id
_entity.type
_entity.pdbx_description
1 polymer ?
#
loop_
_entity_poly.entity_id
_entity_poly.type
_entity_poly.pdbx_seq_one_letter_code
_entity_poly.pdbx_strand_id
1 'polypeptide(L)'
;MSQPVLTVEVTETLWDAWQLLFVSGLRHLVVLNEDGSSLGVLSDRNILAEVPATAENLSSRRVRDVLAMVPLISVSPGQSPLAAARAMTDNSVEAVPVLDERGRLVGIITESDIVRWLVS
;
A
#
# COMPACT_ATOMS: atom_id res chain seq x y z
N MET A 1 11.39 1.37 -8.22
CA MET A 1 10.57 1.50 -7.01
C MET A 1 10.26 2.96 -6.75
N SER A 2 9.08 3.23 -6.28
CA SER A 2 8.70 4.59 -5.90
C SER A 2 9.33 4.99 -4.58
N GLN A 3 9.79 6.24 -4.51
CA GLN A 3 10.33 6.87 -3.32
C GLN A 3 9.73 8.27 -3.20
N PRO A 4 9.45 8.79 -1.99
CA PRO A 4 9.56 8.12 -0.70
C PRO A 4 8.45 7.11 -0.46
N VAL A 5 8.65 6.20 0.48
CA VAL A 5 7.64 5.25 0.93
C VAL A 5 7.14 5.72 2.29
N LEU A 6 5.84 5.94 2.40
CA LEU A 6 5.22 6.26 3.68
C LEU A 6 4.53 5.03 4.24
N THR A 7 4.55 4.92 5.55
CA THR A 7 3.99 3.77 6.26
C THR A 7 2.94 4.25 7.27
N VAL A 8 2.03 3.34 7.60
CA VAL A 8 1.04 3.54 8.65
C VAL A 8 0.92 2.22 9.41
N GLU A 9 0.72 2.29 10.72
CA GLU A 9 0.53 1.09 11.51
C GLU A 9 -0.92 0.61 11.43
N VAL A 10 -1.09 -0.69 11.50
CA VAL A 10 -2.39 -1.36 11.37
C VAL A 10 -3.38 -0.91 12.46
N THR A 11 -2.88 -0.43 13.60
CA THR A 11 -3.70 0.04 14.72
C THR A 11 -4.11 1.51 14.61
N GLU A 12 -3.55 2.25 13.66
CA GLU A 12 -3.92 3.65 13.47
C GLU A 12 -5.32 3.78 12.84
N THR A 13 -5.93 4.95 12.98
CA THR A 13 -7.25 5.21 12.41
C THR A 13 -7.16 5.44 10.91
N LEU A 14 -8.27 5.25 10.21
CA LEU A 14 -8.35 5.61 8.80
C LEU A 14 -8.17 7.11 8.60
N TRP A 15 -8.53 7.93 9.60
CA TRP A 15 -8.29 9.36 9.56
C TRP A 15 -6.80 9.69 9.47
N ASP A 16 -5.97 9.01 10.28
CA ASP A 16 -4.51 9.19 10.24
C ASP A 16 -3.96 8.82 8.87
N ALA A 17 -4.39 7.68 8.32
CA ALA A 17 -3.95 7.24 7.00
C ALA A 17 -4.41 8.21 5.91
N TRP A 18 -5.64 8.66 5.97
CA TRP A 18 -6.21 9.61 5.01
C TRP A 18 -5.42 10.91 4.98
N GLN A 19 -5.08 11.44 6.17
CA GLN A 19 -4.29 12.67 6.26
C GLN A 19 -2.89 12.50 5.68
N LEU A 20 -2.24 11.37 5.91
CA LEU A 20 -0.93 11.09 5.32
C LEU A 20 -1.01 11.09 3.79
N LEU A 21 -2.02 10.46 3.23
CA LEU A 21 -2.22 10.44 1.78
C LEU A 21 -2.48 11.83 1.24
N PHE A 22 -3.32 12.60 1.92
CA PHE A 22 -3.69 13.94 1.48
C PHE A 22 -2.49 14.90 1.54
N VAL A 23 -1.77 14.93 2.65
CA VAL A 23 -0.65 15.85 2.85
C VAL A 23 0.53 15.50 1.95
N SER A 24 0.83 14.22 1.79
CA SER A 24 1.97 13.77 0.98
C SER A 24 1.72 13.84 -0.53
N GLY A 25 0.48 13.83 -0.96
CA GLY A 25 0.13 13.71 -2.38
C GLY A 25 0.36 12.31 -2.93
N LEU A 26 0.76 11.36 -2.08
CA LEU A 26 0.90 9.96 -2.48
C LEU A 26 -0.46 9.27 -2.44
N ARG A 27 -0.60 8.20 -3.20
CA ARG A 27 -1.86 7.46 -3.28
C ARG A 27 -1.81 6.13 -2.56
N HIS A 28 -0.63 5.74 -2.07
CA HIS A 28 -0.42 4.43 -1.45
C HIS A 28 0.41 4.57 -0.18
N LEU A 29 0.03 3.81 0.84
CA LEU A 29 0.77 3.67 2.09
C LEU A 29 1.07 2.20 2.30
N VAL A 30 2.24 1.89 2.83
CA VAL A 30 2.53 0.52 3.27
C VAL A 30 2.06 0.38 4.72
N VAL A 31 1.28 -0.66 4.99
CA VAL A 31 0.75 -0.93 6.32
C VAL A 31 1.71 -1.87 7.06
N LEU A 32 2.10 -1.45 8.24
CA LEU A 32 2.99 -2.22 9.10
C LEU A 32 2.25 -2.78 10.30
N ASN A 33 2.63 -4.00 10.67
CA ASN A 33 2.21 -4.61 11.91
C ASN A 33 3.00 -4.00 13.08
N GLU A 34 2.62 -4.31 14.31
CA GLU A 34 3.28 -3.80 15.52
C GLU A 34 4.75 -4.20 15.60
N ASP A 35 5.13 -5.33 15.02
CA ASP A 35 6.52 -5.80 14.98
C ASP A 35 7.33 -5.19 13.82
N GLY A 36 6.73 -4.30 13.05
CA GLY A 36 7.38 -3.66 11.91
C GLY A 36 7.31 -4.44 10.60
N SER A 37 6.70 -5.62 10.59
CA SER A 37 6.53 -6.38 9.34
C SER A 37 5.46 -5.75 8.46
N SER A 38 5.63 -5.85 7.13
CA SER A 38 4.67 -5.32 6.17
C SER A 38 3.48 -6.27 6.03
N LEU A 39 2.28 -5.69 6.09
CA LEU A 39 1.03 -6.43 5.91
C LEU A 39 0.39 -6.19 4.55
N GLY A 40 0.78 -5.15 3.85
CA GLY A 40 0.21 -4.85 2.54
C GLY A 40 0.23 -3.35 2.24
N VAL A 41 -0.45 -2.96 1.17
CA VAL A 41 -0.53 -1.58 0.71
C VAL A 41 -1.97 -1.10 0.77
N LEU A 42 -2.16 0.10 1.30
CA LEU A 42 -3.47 0.74 1.41
C LEU A 42 -3.48 1.97 0.50
N SER A 43 -4.52 2.12 -0.30
CA SER A 43 -4.71 3.28 -1.17
C SER A 43 -5.91 4.11 -0.74
N ASP A 44 -5.99 5.34 -1.25
CA ASP A 44 -7.17 6.18 -1.08
C ASP A 44 -8.43 5.47 -1.62
N ARG A 45 -8.32 4.73 -2.72
CA ARG A 45 -9.43 3.96 -3.28
C ARG A 45 -9.90 2.86 -2.34
N ASN A 46 -8.96 2.18 -1.67
CA ASN A 46 -9.33 1.14 -0.70
C ASN A 46 -10.16 1.72 0.44
N ILE A 47 -9.77 2.89 0.93
CA ILE A 47 -10.50 3.57 2.00
C ILE A 47 -11.89 3.97 1.52
N LEU A 48 -11.99 4.65 0.37
CA LEU A 48 -13.25 5.16 -0.16
C LEU A 48 -14.23 4.05 -0.54
N ALA A 49 -13.73 2.86 -0.86
CA ALA A 49 -14.57 1.72 -1.18
C ALA A 49 -15.32 1.19 0.06
N GLU A 50 -14.77 1.43 1.27
CA GLU A 50 -15.31 0.85 2.50
C GLU A 50 -16.06 1.86 3.38
N VAL A 51 -15.65 3.13 3.37
CA VAL A 51 -16.26 4.14 4.25
C VAL A 51 -16.42 5.47 3.53
N PRO A 52 -17.49 6.24 3.86
CA PRO A 52 -17.60 7.61 3.40
C PRO A 52 -16.44 8.46 3.95
N ALA A 53 -15.91 9.36 3.13
CA ALA A 53 -14.74 10.17 3.49
C ALA A 53 -15.12 11.37 4.38
N THR A 54 -15.68 11.09 5.54
CA THR A 54 -15.97 12.11 6.56
C THR A 54 -15.04 11.89 7.74
N ALA A 55 -14.72 12.95 8.46
CA ALA A 55 -13.86 12.85 9.65
C ALA A 55 -14.43 11.87 10.67
N GLU A 56 -15.75 11.85 10.85
CA GLU A 56 -16.42 10.96 11.80
C GLU A 56 -16.22 9.48 11.40
N ASN A 57 -16.51 9.14 10.16
CA ASN A 57 -16.38 7.74 9.68
C ASN A 57 -14.94 7.28 9.68
N LEU A 58 -14.02 8.13 9.23
CA LEU A 58 -12.60 7.78 9.17
C LEU A 58 -11.98 7.64 10.56
N SER A 59 -12.42 8.44 11.53
CA SER A 59 -11.92 8.36 12.90
C SER A 59 -12.45 7.16 13.68
N SER A 60 -13.60 6.64 13.29
CA SER A 60 -14.22 5.50 13.98
C SER A 60 -13.74 4.13 13.52
N ARG A 61 -12.94 4.08 12.45
CA ARG A 61 -12.45 2.83 11.87
C ARG A 61 -10.92 2.80 11.90
N ARG A 62 -10.38 1.59 11.97
CA ARG A 62 -8.93 1.37 11.96
C ARG A 62 -8.47 0.91 10.59
N VAL A 63 -7.17 1.13 10.32
CA VAL A 63 -6.53 0.68 9.09
C VAL A 63 -6.74 -0.83 8.89
N ARG A 64 -6.62 -1.61 9.96
CA ARG A 64 -6.81 -3.07 9.90
C ARG A 64 -8.18 -3.49 9.37
N ASP A 65 -9.21 -2.68 9.59
CA ASP A 65 -10.58 -3.01 9.17
C ASP A 65 -10.72 -2.99 7.65
N VAL A 66 -10.02 -2.08 6.98
CA VAL A 66 -10.03 -1.97 5.52
C VAL A 66 -9.00 -2.90 4.90
N LEU A 67 -7.84 -3.06 5.54
CA LEU A 67 -6.78 -3.91 5.03
C LEU A 67 -7.22 -5.37 4.87
N ALA A 68 -8.14 -5.83 5.70
CA ALA A 68 -8.68 -7.18 5.60
C ALA A 68 -9.36 -7.47 4.25
N MET A 69 -9.75 -6.41 3.51
CA MET A 69 -10.39 -6.51 2.20
C MET A 69 -9.40 -6.38 1.04
N VAL A 70 -8.12 -6.19 1.33
CA VAL A 70 -7.07 -5.99 0.32
C VAL A 70 -6.23 -7.27 0.24
N PRO A 71 -5.91 -7.77 -0.98
CA PRO A 71 -5.04 -8.93 -1.13
C PRO A 71 -3.67 -8.69 -0.50
N LEU A 72 -3.18 -9.67 0.25
CA LEU A 72 -1.86 -9.60 0.87
C LEU A 72 -0.83 -10.23 -0.06
N ILE A 73 -0.22 -9.40 -0.90
CA ILE A 73 0.80 -9.85 -1.86
C ILE A 73 2.04 -8.98 -1.71
N SER A 74 3.18 -9.55 -2.06
CA SER A 74 4.46 -8.84 -2.07
C SER A 74 5.35 -9.40 -3.15
N VAL A 75 6.40 -8.65 -3.48
CA VAL A 75 7.44 -9.11 -4.40
C VAL A 75 8.79 -8.97 -3.71
N SER A 76 9.79 -9.70 -4.23
CA SER A 76 11.15 -9.62 -3.71
C SER A 76 12.00 -8.70 -4.59
N PRO A 77 13.11 -8.13 -4.05
CA PRO A 77 13.94 -7.19 -4.80
C PRO A 77 14.53 -7.77 -6.09
N GLY A 78 14.72 -9.08 -6.15
CA GLY A 78 15.31 -9.73 -7.33
C GLY A 78 14.32 -10.03 -8.45
N GLN A 79 13.03 -9.79 -8.25
CA GLN A 79 12.03 -10.08 -9.27
C GLN A 79 12.02 -9.00 -10.35
N SER A 80 11.69 -9.42 -11.59
CA SER A 80 11.62 -8.51 -12.72
C SER A 80 10.40 -7.58 -12.63
N PRO A 81 10.44 -6.43 -13.33
CA PRO A 81 9.24 -5.57 -13.42
C PRO A 81 8.03 -6.32 -14.00
N LEU A 82 8.25 -7.26 -14.91
CA LEU A 82 7.15 -8.06 -15.47
C LEU A 82 6.51 -8.94 -14.40
N ALA A 83 7.30 -9.54 -13.51
CA ALA A 83 6.77 -10.35 -12.42
C ALA A 83 5.93 -9.50 -11.47
N ALA A 84 6.38 -8.29 -11.16
CA ALA A 84 5.61 -7.35 -10.34
C ALA A 84 4.30 -6.95 -11.03
N ALA A 85 4.35 -6.67 -12.33
CA ALA A 85 3.16 -6.32 -13.10
C ALA A 85 2.13 -7.45 -13.11
N ARG A 86 2.58 -8.69 -13.24
CA ARG A 86 1.69 -9.86 -13.18
C ARG A 86 1.06 -10.01 -11.81
N ALA A 87 1.84 -9.83 -10.74
CA ALA A 87 1.31 -9.88 -9.38
C ALA A 87 0.20 -8.85 -9.18
N MET A 88 0.39 -7.64 -9.69
CA MET A 88 -0.64 -6.58 -9.62
C MET A 88 -1.88 -6.94 -10.41
N THR A 89 -1.72 -7.41 -11.64
CA THR A 89 -2.83 -7.77 -12.52
C THR A 89 -3.63 -8.96 -11.97
N ASP A 90 -2.93 -10.00 -11.56
CA ASP A 90 -3.58 -11.22 -11.05
C ASP A 90 -4.36 -10.99 -9.77
N ASN A 91 -3.97 -9.98 -9.00
CA ASN A 91 -4.60 -9.66 -7.72
C ASN A 91 -5.42 -8.37 -7.76
N SER A 92 -5.53 -7.73 -8.92
CA SER A 92 -6.31 -6.49 -9.12
C SER A 92 -5.89 -5.38 -8.16
N VAL A 93 -4.58 -5.23 -7.94
CA VAL A 93 -4.01 -4.17 -7.11
C VAL A 93 -3.12 -3.25 -7.95
N GLU A 94 -2.97 -2.01 -7.50
CA GLU A 94 -2.22 -0.98 -8.22
C GLU A 94 -0.81 -0.76 -7.67
N ALA A 95 -0.48 -1.44 -6.59
CA ALA A 95 0.82 -1.33 -5.94
C ALA A 95 1.11 -2.58 -5.13
N VAL A 96 2.38 -2.92 -5.01
CA VAL A 96 2.83 -4.05 -4.19
C VAL A 96 4.06 -3.64 -3.38
N PRO A 97 4.17 -4.07 -2.13
CA PRO A 97 5.38 -3.84 -1.35
C PRO A 97 6.49 -4.77 -1.82
N VAL A 98 7.71 -4.27 -1.74
CA VAL A 98 8.92 -5.06 -2.00
C VAL A 98 9.50 -5.43 -0.64
N LEU A 99 9.60 -6.71 -0.37
CA LEU A 99 10.08 -7.23 0.91
C LEU A 99 11.36 -8.02 0.70
N ASP A 100 12.30 -7.91 1.65
CA ASP A 100 13.51 -8.71 1.64
C ASP A 100 13.24 -10.13 2.18
N GLU A 101 14.28 -10.94 2.29
CA GLU A 101 14.17 -12.32 2.76
C GLU A 101 13.61 -12.44 4.18
N ARG A 102 13.73 -11.39 4.97
CA ARG A 102 13.23 -11.35 6.36
C ARG A 102 11.84 -10.76 6.47
N GLY A 103 11.21 -10.44 5.32
CA GLY A 103 9.90 -9.79 5.30
C GLY A 103 9.94 -8.30 5.61
N ARG A 104 11.12 -7.68 5.58
CA ARG A 104 11.26 -6.24 5.84
C ARG A 104 10.98 -5.45 4.58
N LEU A 105 10.34 -4.30 4.76
CA LEU A 105 10.02 -3.39 3.67
C LEU A 105 11.29 -2.77 3.08
N VAL A 106 11.48 -2.96 1.77
CA VAL A 106 12.56 -2.35 1.00
C VAL A 106 12.06 -1.20 0.14
N GLY A 107 10.83 -1.30 -0.35
CA GLY A 107 10.23 -0.28 -1.20
C GLY A 107 8.84 -0.66 -1.64
N ILE A 108 8.32 0.07 -2.61
CA ILE A 108 7.01 -0.17 -3.20
C ILE A 108 7.12 -0.07 -4.72
N ILE A 109 6.37 -0.89 -5.43
CA ILE A 109 6.24 -0.80 -6.89
C ILE A 109 4.78 -0.47 -7.20
N THR A 110 4.57 0.58 -7.98
CA THR A 110 3.24 1.02 -8.39
C THR A 110 3.06 0.84 -9.90
N GLU A 111 1.83 0.98 -10.38
CA GLU A 111 1.56 0.97 -11.83
C GLU A 111 2.38 2.02 -12.56
N SER A 112 2.57 3.20 -11.96
CA SER A 112 3.38 4.26 -12.56
C SER A 112 4.83 3.84 -12.77
N ASP A 113 5.39 3.05 -11.85
CA ASP A 113 6.75 2.53 -11.99
C ASP A 113 6.85 1.59 -13.19
N ILE A 114 5.84 0.74 -13.39
CA ILE A 114 5.80 -0.20 -14.51
C ILE A 114 5.69 0.56 -15.83
N VAL A 115 4.84 1.57 -15.89
CA VAL A 115 4.69 2.39 -17.10
C VAL A 115 6.01 3.09 -17.44
N ARG A 116 6.67 3.69 -16.46
CA ARG A 116 7.98 4.33 -16.67
C ARG A 116 9.03 3.34 -17.18
N TRP A 117 9.02 2.12 -16.64
CA TRP A 117 9.94 1.08 -17.10
C TRP A 117 9.68 0.71 -18.56
N LEU A 118 8.41 0.61 -18.97
CA LEU A 118 8.06 0.25 -20.34
C LEU A 118 8.51 1.30 -21.38
N VAL A 119 8.59 2.56 -21.00
CA VAL A 119 8.96 3.64 -21.91
C VAL A 119 10.43 4.09 -21.76
N SER A 120 11.17 3.45 -20.87
CA SER A 120 12.58 3.81 -20.63
C SER A 120 13.54 3.15 -21.64
#